data_c2c6f6d82aec644251e4dcc97727bac6
#
_entry.id   c2c6f6d82aec644251e4dcc97727bac6
#
_cell.length_a   1.000
_cell.length_b   1.000
_cell.length_c   1.000
_cell.angle_alpha   90.00
_cell.angle_beta   90.00
_cell.angle_gamma   90.00
#
_symmetry.space_group_name_H-M   'P 1'
#
loop_
_entity.id
_entity.type
_entity.pdbx_description
1 polymer ?
#
loop_
_entity_poly.entity_id
_entity_poly.type
_entity_poly.pdbx_seq_one_letter_code
_entity_poly.pdbx_strand_id
1 'polypeptide(L)'
;MKSFNPKSILIIGMAGGLARITAHLLSKKYPDIPMIGIDSRKIKNDFHLKNLEIIQMNYSRGNFEKLFRDKNFDVVLHLGRMSHVSTNPGFNLRKRLNLNIMGTSRILDLSLRFKIKKVIVLSTFHVYGALPDNATFLKEDAPLRGSFNYPELRDVVEMDQMATNWMWKNQNKIQTVVLRPCNIIGPQIKNVITKYLTSATIPTPMDFNPMFQFIHEYDMANVITESIRNVPTGTYNVANNDVISIREAKEIASNSPQYSLPLFIVGPMAKALNKTFLNIPEYIFDYIKFACVINGDQIDTHFDKRPIRYSSREALELLTLE
;
A
#
# COMPACT_ATOMS: atom_id res chain seq x y z
N MET A 1 -8.15 15.23 23.66
CA MET A 1 -6.75 15.27 23.18
C MET A 1 -6.50 16.58 22.44
N LYS A 2 -5.37 17.30 22.70
CA LYS A 2 -5.03 18.50 21.90
C LYS A 2 -4.84 18.03 20.46
N SER A 3 -5.58 18.61 19.50
CA SER A 3 -5.46 18.26 18.09
C SER A 3 -4.02 18.51 17.62
N PHE A 4 -3.34 17.46 17.21
CA PHE A 4 -1.99 17.55 16.65
C PHE A 4 -2.05 18.28 15.32
N ASN A 5 -1.40 19.42 15.22
CA ASN A 5 -1.30 20.19 13.98
C ASN A 5 0.15 20.15 13.50
N PRO A 6 0.46 19.47 12.39
CA PRO A 6 1.83 19.40 11.88
C PRO A 6 2.30 20.79 11.39
N LYS A 7 3.59 21.07 11.53
CA LYS A 7 4.20 22.29 10.98
C LYS A 7 4.93 22.02 9.66
N SER A 8 5.28 20.77 9.39
CA SER A 8 6.00 20.36 8.18
C SER A 8 5.84 18.85 7.95
N ILE A 9 5.76 18.41 6.70
CA ILE A 9 5.51 17.02 6.33
C ILE A 9 6.55 16.56 5.30
N LEU A 10 7.16 15.41 5.55
CA LEU A 10 7.98 14.68 4.58
C LEU A 10 7.18 13.53 3.96
N ILE A 11 7.13 13.45 2.64
CA ILE A 11 6.46 12.38 1.89
C ILE A 11 7.53 11.59 1.13
N ILE A 12 7.70 10.32 1.47
CA ILE A 12 8.66 9.41 0.84
C ILE A 12 7.93 8.49 -0.14
N GLY A 13 8.40 8.40 -1.39
CA GLY A 13 7.75 7.62 -2.45
C GLY A 13 6.92 8.49 -3.40
N MET A 14 7.29 9.75 -3.59
CA MET A 14 6.53 10.79 -4.27
C MET A 14 6.25 10.50 -5.77
N ALA A 15 7.01 9.62 -6.42
CA ALA A 15 6.71 9.17 -7.78
C ALA A 15 5.57 8.14 -7.86
N GLY A 16 5.05 7.66 -6.72
CA GLY A 16 3.89 6.77 -6.65
C GLY A 16 2.57 7.53 -6.73
N GLY A 17 1.55 6.95 -7.40
CA GLY A 17 0.21 7.55 -7.53
C GLY A 17 -0.41 7.91 -6.19
N LEU A 18 -0.42 6.97 -5.25
CA LEU A 18 -0.98 7.19 -3.91
C LEU A 18 -0.32 8.38 -3.18
N ALA A 19 1.02 8.52 -3.27
CA ALA A 19 1.73 9.62 -2.63
C ALA A 19 1.36 10.97 -3.25
N ARG A 20 1.16 11.02 -4.57
CA ARG A 20 0.73 12.25 -5.30
C ARG A 20 -0.69 12.66 -4.89
N ILE A 21 -1.63 11.71 -4.83
CA ILE A 21 -3.00 11.98 -4.37
C ILE A 21 -2.98 12.44 -2.92
N THR A 22 -2.21 11.76 -2.05
CA THR A 22 -2.06 12.14 -0.64
C THR A 22 -1.51 13.56 -0.51
N ALA A 23 -0.46 13.92 -1.28
CA ALA A 23 0.10 15.27 -1.29
C ALA A 23 -0.92 16.32 -1.73
N HIS A 24 -1.76 16.01 -2.74
CA HIS A 24 -2.84 16.89 -3.19
C HIS A 24 -3.87 17.12 -2.08
N LEU A 25 -4.34 16.07 -1.42
CA LEU A 25 -5.30 16.17 -0.32
C LEU A 25 -4.71 16.95 0.88
N LEU A 26 -3.45 16.70 1.20
CA LEU A 26 -2.73 17.42 2.25
C LEU A 26 -2.57 18.90 1.92
N SER A 27 -2.22 19.26 0.68
CA SER A 27 -2.10 20.64 0.23
C SER A 27 -3.43 21.39 0.34
N LYS A 28 -4.55 20.71 0.01
CA LYS A 28 -5.90 21.26 0.18
C LYS A 28 -6.30 21.44 1.64
N LYS A 29 -5.96 20.46 2.49
CA LYS A 29 -6.32 20.45 3.92
C LYS A 29 -5.43 21.37 4.76
N TYR A 30 -4.15 21.51 4.38
CA TYR A 30 -3.11 22.26 5.06
C TYR A 30 -2.35 23.18 4.09
N PRO A 31 -2.99 24.21 3.52
CA PRO A 31 -2.39 25.04 2.47
C PRO A 31 -1.11 25.78 2.90
N ASP A 32 -1.01 26.10 4.19
CA ASP A 32 0.12 26.85 4.74
C ASP A 32 1.25 25.96 5.29
N ILE A 33 1.07 24.64 5.28
CA ILE A 33 2.08 23.72 5.82
C ILE A 33 3.04 23.31 4.71
N PRO A 34 4.36 23.59 4.86
CA PRO A 34 5.34 23.17 3.87
C PRO A 34 5.48 21.64 3.85
N MET A 35 5.51 21.10 2.65
CA MET A 35 5.72 19.68 2.39
C MET A 35 6.96 19.47 1.54
N ILE A 36 7.70 18.40 1.80
CA ILE A 36 8.77 17.93 0.93
C ILE A 36 8.43 16.52 0.47
N GLY A 37 8.41 16.33 -0.84
CA GLY A 37 8.22 15.03 -1.48
C GLY A 37 9.53 14.49 -2.04
N ILE A 38 9.89 13.25 -1.71
CA ILE A 38 11.13 12.63 -2.23
C ILE A 38 10.87 11.31 -2.93
N ASP A 39 11.64 11.06 -4.00
CA ASP A 39 11.70 9.74 -4.67
C ASP A 39 13.06 9.60 -5.38
N SER A 40 13.49 8.37 -5.58
CA SER A 40 14.70 8.07 -6.39
C SER A 40 14.42 8.11 -7.90
N ARG A 41 13.19 7.92 -8.29
CA ARG A 41 12.72 8.01 -9.67
C ARG A 41 12.43 9.46 -10.05
N LYS A 42 12.55 9.77 -11.34
CA LYS A 42 12.15 11.08 -11.87
C LYS A 42 10.63 11.24 -11.72
N ILE A 43 10.22 12.35 -11.13
CA ILE A 43 8.81 12.73 -11.01
C ILE A 43 8.48 13.60 -12.23
N LYS A 44 7.35 13.35 -12.86
CA LYS A 44 6.91 14.17 -14.01
C LYS A 44 6.68 15.61 -13.58
N ASN A 45 7.10 16.56 -14.41
CA ASN A 45 7.02 17.99 -14.12
C ASN A 45 5.59 18.58 -14.16
N ASP A 46 4.58 17.74 -14.37
CA ASP A 46 3.16 18.13 -14.44
C ASP A 46 2.48 18.22 -13.06
N PHE A 47 3.22 17.93 -11.97
CA PHE A 47 2.68 17.94 -10.63
C PHE A 47 3.24 19.09 -9.79
N HIS A 48 2.46 20.17 -9.67
CA HIS A 48 2.84 21.37 -8.92
C HIS A 48 1.80 21.70 -7.86
N LEU A 49 2.26 21.83 -6.61
CA LEU A 49 1.47 22.33 -5.48
C LEU A 49 2.26 23.46 -4.82
N LYS A 50 1.59 24.56 -4.45
CA LYS A 50 2.25 25.77 -3.92
C LYS A 50 3.12 25.51 -2.66
N ASN A 51 2.70 24.57 -1.83
CA ASN A 51 3.36 24.26 -0.55
C ASN A 51 4.16 22.93 -0.60
N LEU A 52 4.49 22.39 -1.79
CA LEU A 52 5.25 21.16 -1.96
C LEU A 52 6.54 21.40 -2.75
N GLU A 53 7.67 21.16 -2.12
CA GLU A 53 8.97 21.02 -2.77
C GLU A 53 9.22 19.56 -3.13
N ILE A 54 9.61 19.27 -4.37
CA ILE A 54 9.92 17.90 -4.84
C ILE A 54 11.42 17.76 -5.04
N ILE A 55 12.02 16.76 -4.39
CA ILE A 55 13.44 16.48 -4.46
C ILE A 55 13.65 15.05 -5.01
N GLN A 56 14.30 14.94 -6.16
CA GLN A 56 14.78 13.65 -6.64
C GLN A 56 16.09 13.30 -5.93
N MET A 57 16.09 12.20 -5.17
CA MET A 57 17.28 11.75 -4.46
C MET A 57 17.37 10.23 -4.34
N ASN A 58 18.55 9.68 -4.44
CA ASN A 58 18.79 8.27 -4.18
C ASN A 58 18.59 7.95 -2.67
N TYR A 59 17.97 6.82 -2.38
CA TYR A 59 17.71 6.35 -1.02
C TYR A 59 18.99 5.79 -0.37
N SER A 60 19.97 6.66 -0.16
CA SER A 60 21.20 6.36 0.57
C SER A 60 21.14 6.90 2.00
N ARG A 61 21.94 6.31 2.90
CA ARG A 61 22.03 6.77 4.29
C ARG A 61 22.44 8.25 4.37
N GLY A 62 23.46 8.63 3.59
CA GLY A 62 23.97 10.00 3.62
C GLY A 62 22.96 11.03 3.15
N ASN A 63 22.20 10.72 2.08
CA ASN A 63 21.18 11.64 1.57
C ASN A 63 20.03 11.84 2.56
N PHE A 64 19.55 10.76 3.16
CA PHE A 64 18.51 10.87 4.20
C PHE A 64 19.02 11.64 5.42
N GLU A 65 20.24 11.34 5.91
CA GLU A 65 20.81 12.02 7.06
C GLU A 65 21.00 13.52 6.80
N LYS A 66 21.44 13.89 5.59
CA LYS A 66 21.53 15.29 5.16
C LYS A 66 20.16 15.96 5.13
N LEU A 67 19.16 15.31 4.50
CA LEU A 67 17.79 15.85 4.42
C LEU A 67 17.20 16.13 5.80
N PHE A 68 17.30 15.16 6.74
CA PHE A 68 16.78 15.31 8.09
C PHE A 68 17.56 16.34 8.94
N ARG A 69 18.83 16.58 8.63
CA ARG A 69 19.65 17.61 9.28
C ARG A 69 19.32 19.01 8.77
N ASP A 70 19.14 19.14 7.45
CA ASP A 70 18.95 20.43 6.80
C ASP A 70 17.51 20.94 6.90
N LYS A 71 16.55 20.05 7.11
CA LYS A 71 15.12 20.34 7.16
C LYS A 71 14.49 19.75 8.42
N ASN A 72 13.60 20.52 9.04
CA ASN A 72 12.84 20.07 10.21
C ASN A 72 11.47 19.54 9.77
N PHE A 73 11.13 18.33 10.20
CA PHE A 73 9.84 17.72 9.95
C PHE A 73 9.09 17.39 11.24
N ASP A 74 7.78 17.55 11.24
CA ASP A 74 6.91 17.07 12.32
C ASP A 74 6.34 15.68 11.98
N VAL A 75 6.06 15.44 10.69
CA VAL A 75 5.44 14.19 10.20
C VAL A 75 6.26 13.60 9.05
N VAL A 76 6.42 12.30 9.07
CA VAL A 76 6.98 11.51 7.96
C VAL A 76 5.93 10.53 7.46
N LEU A 77 5.58 10.62 6.18
CA LEU A 77 4.74 9.67 5.47
C LEU A 77 5.65 8.77 4.63
N HIS A 78 5.86 7.54 5.08
CA HIS A 78 6.64 6.55 4.35
C HIS A 78 5.72 5.70 3.48
N LEU A 79 5.44 6.21 2.26
CA LEU A 79 4.57 5.60 1.26
C LEU A 79 5.37 4.90 0.15
N GLY A 80 6.68 5.09 0.14
CA GLY A 80 7.59 4.51 -0.84
C GLY A 80 7.94 3.08 -0.50
N ARG A 81 7.48 2.15 -1.33
CA ARG A 81 7.86 0.74 -1.30
C ARG A 81 8.24 0.29 -2.70
N MET A 82 9.24 -0.59 -2.79
CA MET A 82 9.57 -1.23 -4.03
C MET A 82 8.57 -2.34 -4.32
N SER A 83 7.75 -2.16 -5.35
CA SER A 83 6.71 -3.11 -5.74
C SER A 83 7.30 -4.40 -6.34
N HIS A 84 6.56 -5.51 -6.19
CA HIS A 84 6.83 -6.79 -6.87
C HIS A 84 6.69 -6.69 -8.40
N VAL A 85 5.96 -5.70 -8.89
CA VAL A 85 5.67 -5.47 -10.33
C VAL A 85 6.79 -4.63 -10.96
N SER A 86 8.04 -5.01 -10.78
CA SER A 86 9.10 -4.40 -11.58
C SER A 86 9.16 -5.05 -12.95
N THR A 87 9.06 -4.24 -14.01
CA THR A 87 9.16 -4.66 -15.41
C THR A 87 10.56 -5.10 -15.83
N ASN A 88 11.54 -5.12 -14.91
CA ASN A 88 12.89 -5.53 -15.17
C ASN A 88 13.14 -7.00 -14.81
N PRO A 89 13.47 -7.87 -15.78
CA PRO A 89 13.73 -9.30 -15.56
C PRO A 89 14.91 -9.63 -14.62
N GLY A 90 15.73 -8.64 -14.26
CA GLY A 90 16.86 -8.78 -13.34
C GLY A 90 16.63 -8.28 -11.92
N PHE A 91 15.37 -8.14 -11.52
CA PHE A 91 15.02 -7.55 -10.23
C PHE A 91 15.35 -8.49 -9.08
N ASN A 92 16.44 -8.20 -8.38
CA ASN A 92 16.98 -9.05 -7.32
C ASN A 92 16.21 -8.86 -6.01
N LEU A 93 15.65 -9.94 -5.45
CA LEU A 93 15.04 -9.99 -4.11
C LEU A 93 15.93 -9.30 -3.06
N ARG A 94 17.23 -9.51 -3.11
CA ARG A 94 18.21 -8.85 -2.21
C ARG A 94 18.14 -7.32 -2.26
N LYS A 95 17.93 -6.75 -3.45
CA LYS A 95 17.77 -5.29 -3.61
C LYS A 95 16.48 -4.79 -2.99
N ARG A 96 15.39 -5.55 -3.11
CA ARG A 96 14.11 -5.23 -2.47
C ARG A 96 14.20 -5.32 -0.95
N LEU A 97 14.77 -6.40 -0.41
CA LEU A 97 15.02 -6.56 1.02
C LEU A 97 15.81 -5.36 1.56
N ASN A 98 16.90 -4.97 0.90
CA ASN A 98 17.69 -3.81 1.33
C ASN A 98 16.88 -2.50 1.28
N LEU A 99 16.10 -2.26 0.25
CA LEU A 99 15.35 -1.01 0.12
C LEU A 99 14.13 -0.97 1.04
N ASN A 100 13.35 -2.04 1.09
CA ASN A 100 12.13 -2.06 1.88
C ASN A 100 12.43 -2.22 3.38
N ILE A 101 13.31 -3.10 3.79
CA ILE A 101 13.59 -3.35 5.21
C ILE A 101 14.59 -2.33 5.74
N MET A 102 15.82 -2.30 5.17
CA MET A 102 16.87 -1.42 5.68
C MET A 102 16.56 0.05 5.42
N GLY A 103 15.87 0.37 4.32
CA GLY A 103 15.39 1.72 4.04
C GLY A 103 14.38 2.19 5.06
N THR A 104 13.38 1.37 5.38
CA THR A 104 12.36 1.68 6.40
C THR A 104 12.98 1.80 7.77
N SER A 105 13.86 0.86 8.18
CA SER A 105 14.57 0.93 9.46
C SER A 105 15.32 2.26 9.62
N ARG A 106 16.05 2.68 8.58
CA ARG A 106 16.78 3.96 8.60
C ARG A 106 15.85 5.17 8.75
N ILE A 107 14.72 5.17 8.03
CA ILE A 107 13.74 6.26 8.12
C ILE A 107 13.19 6.34 9.54
N LEU A 108 12.85 5.22 10.16
CA LEU A 108 12.37 5.15 11.53
C LEU A 108 13.41 5.64 12.53
N ASP A 109 14.67 5.18 12.43
CA ASP A 109 15.76 5.59 13.33
C ASP A 109 16.10 7.09 13.18
N LEU A 110 16.12 7.60 11.94
CA LEU A 110 16.30 9.03 11.71
C LEU A 110 15.12 9.85 12.25
N SER A 111 13.90 9.36 12.10
CA SER A 111 12.71 10.01 12.65
C SER A 111 12.79 10.14 14.17
N LEU A 112 13.26 9.09 14.85
CA LEU A 112 13.49 9.14 16.29
C LEU A 112 14.63 10.10 16.65
N ARG A 113 15.78 10.00 15.97
CA ARG A 113 16.96 10.85 16.22
C ARG A 113 16.68 12.35 16.04
N PHE A 114 15.90 12.69 15.02
CA PHE A 114 15.53 14.08 14.70
C PHE A 114 14.21 14.52 15.33
N LYS A 115 13.69 13.75 16.30
CA LYS A 115 12.52 14.09 17.12
C LYS A 115 11.25 14.37 16.30
N ILE A 116 11.06 13.61 15.23
CA ILE A 116 9.81 13.61 14.48
C ILE A 116 8.67 13.22 15.43
N LYS A 117 7.54 13.88 15.33
CA LYS A 117 6.40 13.66 16.22
C LYS A 117 5.58 12.45 15.79
N LYS A 118 5.42 12.25 14.47
CA LYS A 118 4.62 11.15 13.93
C LYS A 118 5.20 10.58 12.65
N VAL A 119 5.17 9.25 12.55
CA VAL A 119 5.51 8.50 11.33
C VAL A 119 4.32 7.63 10.93
N ILE A 120 3.98 7.65 9.64
CA ILE A 120 3.01 6.73 9.06
C ILE A 120 3.74 5.86 8.03
N VAL A 121 3.69 4.55 8.24
CA VAL A 121 4.31 3.54 7.36
C VAL A 121 3.22 2.80 6.59
N LEU A 122 3.31 2.81 5.27
CA LEU A 122 2.41 2.04 4.41
C LEU A 122 2.92 0.61 4.26
N SER A 123 2.20 -0.33 4.84
CA SER A 123 2.37 -1.78 4.68
C SER A 123 1.36 -2.33 3.67
N THR A 124 0.88 -3.56 3.85
CA THR A 124 -0.10 -4.23 2.97
C THR A 124 -0.72 -5.44 3.66
N PHE A 125 -1.95 -5.80 3.31
CA PHE A 125 -2.62 -7.03 3.78
C PHE A 125 -1.92 -8.32 3.31
N HIS A 126 -1.08 -8.26 2.27
CA HIS A 126 -0.32 -9.42 1.80
C HIS A 126 0.57 -10.05 2.86
N VAL A 127 0.85 -9.34 3.95
CA VAL A 127 1.61 -9.88 5.10
C VAL A 127 0.92 -11.08 5.76
N TYR A 128 -0.40 -11.17 5.68
CA TYR A 128 -1.15 -12.31 6.23
C TYR A 128 -1.04 -13.57 5.38
N GLY A 129 -0.97 -13.43 4.04
CA GLY A 129 -1.00 -14.53 3.08
C GLY A 129 -2.41 -15.05 2.83
N ALA A 130 -2.66 -15.55 1.61
CA ALA A 130 -3.89 -16.23 1.26
C ALA A 130 -3.73 -17.73 1.54
N LEU A 131 -4.34 -18.22 2.60
CA LEU A 131 -4.20 -19.60 3.10
C LEU A 131 -5.57 -20.23 3.32
N PRO A 132 -5.69 -21.57 3.17
CA PRO A 132 -6.98 -22.26 3.26
C PRO A 132 -7.62 -22.20 4.65
N ASP A 133 -6.81 -21.96 5.69
CA ASP A 133 -7.21 -21.88 7.09
C ASP A 133 -7.33 -20.44 7.60
N ASN A 134 -7.34 -19.44 6.72
CA ASN A 134 -7.56 -18.07 7.13
C ASN A 134 -8.94 -17.90 7.76
N ALA A 135 -8.98 -17.20 8.89
CA ALA A 135 -10.24 -16.73 9.45
C ALA A 135 -10.90 -15.73 8.50
N THR A 136 -12.22 -15.70 8.49
CA THR A 136 -12.98 -14.64 7.82
C THR A 136 -12.69 -13.31 8.53
N PHE A 137 -12.33 -12.28 7.77
CA PHE A 137 -11.96 -10.96 8.29
C PHE A 137 -10.81 -11.00 9.31
N LEU A 138 -9.59 -11.20 8.79
CA LEU A 138 -8.34 -11.20 9.57
C LEU A 138 -8.16 -9.88 10.32
N LYS A 139 -7.94 -9.95 11.61
CA LYS A 139 -7.65 -8.81 12.48
C LYS A 139 -6.14 -8.51 12.48
N GLU A 140 -5.76 -7.40 13.10
CA GLU A 140 -4.38 -6.91 13.14
C GLU A 140 -3.41 -7.84 13.91
N ASP A 141 -3.93 -8.63 14.83
CA ASP A 141 -3.22 -9.65 15.61
C ASP A 141 -3.07 -11.01 14.90
N ALA A 142 -3.70 -11.16 13.72
CA ALA A 142 -3.57 -12.39 12.93
C ALA A 142 -2.11 -12.65 12.52
N PRO A 143 -1.67 -13.94 12.49
CA PRO A 143 -0.30 -14.30 12.14
C PRO A 143 0.12 -13.81 10.75
N LEU A 144 1.34 -13.30 10.64
CA LEU A 144 1.90 -12.82 9.37
C LEU A 144 2.55 -13.97 8.61
N ARG A 145 1.77 -14.68 7.80
CA ARG A 145 2.15 -15.92 7.09
C ARG A 145 2.44 -15.73 5.60
N GLY A 146 2.40 -14.48 5.10
CA GLY A 146 2.51 -14.19 3.67
C GLY A 146 3.77 -14.73 2.98
N SER A 147 4.87 -14.87 3.71
CA SER A 147 6.13 -15.39 3.15
C SER A 147 6.34 -16.89 3.33
N PHE A 148 5.40 -17.65 3.90
CA PHE A 148 5.59 -19.09 4.15
C PHE A 148 5.80 -19.88 2.87
N ASN A 149 4.92 -19.66 1.88
CA ASN A 149 4.99 -20.36 0.61
C ASN A 149 5.74 -19.56 -0.46
N TYR A 150 5.89 -18.25 -0.27
CA TYR A 150 6.38 -17.32 -1.29
C TYR A 150 7.49 -16.42 -0.76
N PRO A 151 8.76 -16.80 -1.01
CA PRO A 151 9.91 -15.97 -0.62
C PRO A 151 9.87 -14.54 -1.16
N GLU A 152 9.17 -14.32 -2.28
CA GLU A 152 9.00 -12.97 -2.85
C GLU A 152 8.15 -12.04 -1.99
N LEU A 153 7.36 -12.53 -1.04
CA LEU A 153 6.63 -11.70 -0.06
C LEU A 153 7.44 -11.44 1.22
N ARG A 154 8.65 -12.01 1.33
CA ARG A 154 9.48 -11.90 2.51
C ARG A 154 9.82 -10.45 2.87
N ASP A 155 10.12 -9.64 1.87
CA ASP A 155 10.49 -8.24 2.08
C ASP A 155 9.35 -7.42 2.71
N VAL A 156 8.08 -7.67 2.35
CA VAL A 156 6.94 -6.95 2.93
C VAL A 156 6.60 -7.47 4.32
N VAL A 157 6.69 -8.77 4.55
CA VAL A 157 6.44 -9.37 5.88
C VAL A 157 7.50 -8.91 6.88
N GLU A 158 8.79 -9.02 6.53
CA GLU A 158 9.88 -8.58 7.39
C GLU A 158 9.87 -7.06 7.63
N MET A 159 9.54 -6.27 6.63
CA MET A 159 9.39 -4.81 6.78
C MET A 159 8.28 -4.48 7.78
N ASP A 160 7.12 -5.11 7.65
CA ASP A 160 5.98 -4.90 8.56
C ASP A 160 6.31 -5.30 9.98
N GLN A 161 6.85 -6.51 10.19
CA GLN A 161 7.28 -6.98 11.50
C GLN A 161 8.32 -6.07 12.14
N MET A 162 9.33 -5.66 11.37
CA MET A 162 10.37 -4.74 11.82
C MET A 162 9.77 -3.38 12.22
N ALA A 163 8.89 -2.81 11.39
CA ALA A 163 8.25 -1.53 11.68
C ALA A 163 7.34 -1.61 12.91
N THR A 164 6.56 -2.69 13.05
CA THR A 164 5.69 -2.93 14.21
C THR A 164 6.50 -3.12 15.50
N ASN A 165 7.56 -3.92 15.47
CA ASN A 165 8.44 -4.13 16.64
C ASN A 165 9.14 -2.82 17.05
N TRP A 166 9.64 -2.08 16.06
CA TRP A 166 10.26 -0.78 16.29
C TRP A 166 9.26 0.24 16.89
N MET A 167 8.04 0.25 16.39
CA MET A 167 6.94 1.08 16.89
C MET A 167 6.68 0.83 18.38
N TRP A 168 6.46 -0.42 18.78
CA TRP A 168 6.21 -0.76 20.18
C TRP A 168 7.39 -0.43 21.09
N LYS A 169 8.61 -0.64 20.63
CA LYS A 169 9.83 -0.28 21.37
C LYS A 169 9.94 1.22 21.63
N ASN A 170 9.43 2.05 20.73
CA ASN A 170 9.60 3.50 20.78
C ASN A 170 8.29 4.28 21.02
N GLN A 171 7.18 3.60 21.35
CA GLN A 171 5.85 4.20 21.46
C GLN A 171 5.74 5.41 22.41
N ASN A 172 6.59 5.46 23.44
CA ASN A 172 6.65 6.59 24.40
C ASN A 172 7.45 7.80 23.88
N LYS A 173 8.13 7.67 22.74
CA LYS A 173 9.02 8.71 22.20
C LYS A 173 8.50 9.31 20.90
N ILE A 174 7.81 8.53 20.08
CA ILE A 174 7.32 8.93 18.76
C ILE A 174 6.03 8.19 18.43
N GLN A 175 5.04 8.90 17.91
CA GLN A 175 3.85 8.26 17.40
C GLN A 175 4.14 7.56 16.07
N THR A 176 3.82 6.29 15.97
CA THR A 176 4.03 5.52 14.74
C THR A 176 2.78 4.74 14.39
N VAL A 177 2.32 4.85 13.16
CA VAL A 177 1.16 4.17 12.61
C VAL A 177 1.60 3.29 11.45
N VAL A 178 1.28 2.00 11.51
CA VAL A 178 1.51 1.05 10.41
C VAL A 178 0.16 0.72 9.78
N LEU A 179 -0.02 1.05 8.50
CA LEU A 179 -1.26 0.83 7.77
C LEU A 179 -1.13 -0.40 6.86
N ARG A 180 -2.06 -1.36 7.00
CA ARG A 180 -2.16 -2.57 6.18
C ARG A 180 -3.41 -2.49 5.30
N PRO A 181 -3.37 -1.78 4.16
CA PRO A 181 -4.52 -1.68 3.28
C PRO A 181 -4.80 -3.00 2.56
N CYS A 182 -6.08 -3.23 2.25
CA CYS A 182 -6.53 -4.22 1.26
C CYS A 182 -6.08 -3.82 -0.16
N ASN A 183 -6.66 -4.38 -1.21
CA ASN A 183 -6.29 -4.05 -2.58
C ASN A 183 -6.65 -2.59 -2.91
N ILE A 184 -5.63 -1.74 -3.04
CA ILE A 184 -5.83 -0.36 -3.49
C ILE A 184 -5.98 -0.37 -5.00
N ILE A 185 -7.04 0.21 -5.52
CA ILE A 185 -7.32 0.34 -6.96
C ILE A 185 -7.60 1.79 -7.32
N GLY A 186 -7.38 2.12 -8.58
CA GLY A 186 -7.60 3.46 -9.14
C GLY A 186 -6.69 3.71 -10.33
N PRO A 187 -6.96 4.74 -11.13
CA PRO A 187 -6.25 5.03 -12.38
C PRO A 187 -4.77 5.31 -12.20
N GLN A 188 -4.36 5.83 -11.04
CA GLN A 188 -2.95 6.09 -10.75
C GLN A 188 -2.24 4.91 -10.08
N ILE A 189 -2.96 3.86 -9.69
CA ILE A 189 -2.42 2.66 -9.03
C ILE A 189 -2.18 1.54 -10.04
N LYS A 190 -0.91 1.33 -10.38
CA LYS A 190 -0.50 0.24 -11.28
C LYS A 190 -0.02 -0.95 -10.46
N ASN A 191 -0.91 -1.89 -10.16
CA ASN A 191 -0.59 -3.13 -9.45
C ASN A 191 -1.02 -4.39 -10.22
N VAL A 192 -0.67 -5.56 -9.68
CA VAL A 192 -0.95 -6.85 -10.35
C VAL A 192 -2.44 -7.14 -10.41
N ILE A 193 -3.18 -6.85 -9.32
CA ILE A 193 -4.60 -7.14 -9.26
C ILE A 193 -5.39 -6.29 -10.26
N THR A 194 -5.06 -5.01 -10.40
CA THR A 194 -5.69 -4.14 -11.40
C THR A 194 -5.44 -4.68 -12.81
N LYS A 195 -4.19 -5.08 -13.13
CA LYS A 195 -3.86 -5.69 -14.43
C LYS A 195 -4.64 -6.98 -14.69
N TYR A 196 -4.80 -7.82 -13.67
CA TYR A 196 -5.59 -9.05 -13.77
C TYR A 196 -7.06 -8.74 -14.05
N LEU A 197 -7.66 -7.83 -13.27
CA LEU A 197 -9.06 -7.47 -13.36
C LEU A 197 -9.40 -6.83 -14.72
N THR A 198 -8.58 -5.91 -15.21
CA THR A 198 -8.82 -5.21 -16.48
C THR A 198 -8.41 -6.00 -17.72
N SER A 199 -7.77 -7.17 -17.58
CA SER A 199 -7.37 -8.00 -18.71
C SER A 199 -8.53 -8.83 -19.23
N ALA A 200 -8.93 -8.62 -20.48
CA ALA A 200 -9.91 -9.44 -21.17
C ALA A 200 -9.39 -10.86 -21.51
N THR A 201 -8.07 -11.05 -21.57
CA THR A 201 -7.45 -12.29 -22.07
C THR A 201 -7.17 -13.32 -20.98
N ILE A 202 -7.17 -12.94 -19.72
CA ILE A 202 -6.89 -13.85 -18.61
C ILE A 202 -8.22 -14.38 -18.07
N PRO A 203 -8.47 -15.70 -18.14
CA PRO A 203 -9.72 -16.30 -17.65
C PRO A 203 -9.80 -16.24 -16.12
N THR A 204 -11.02 -16.31 -15.60
CA THR A 204 -11.28 -16.56 -14.19
C THR A 204 -11.19 -18.07 -13.88
N PRO A 205 -10.79 -18.46 -12.65
CA PRO A 205 -10.83 -19.87 -12.28
C PRO A 205 -12.29 -20.35 -12.16
N MET A 206 -12.57 -21.53 -12.73
CA MET A 206 -13.89 -22.15 -12.63
C MET A 206 -14.11 -22.80 -11.25
N ASP A 207 -13.03 -23.33 -10.66
CA ASP A 207 -13.07 -24.13 -9.43
C ASP A 207 -13.09 -23.27 -8.16
N PHE A 208 -12.73 -21.98 -8.26
CA PHE A 208 -12.58 -21.07 -7.12
C PHE A 208 -13.23 -19.72 -7.41
N ASN A 209 -13.84 -19.13 -6.41
CA ASN A 209 -14.41 -17.80 -6.47
C ASN A 209 -14.23 -17.06 -5.13
N PRO A 210 -12.97 -16.79 -4.73
CA PRO A 210 -12.69 -16.17 -3.44
C PRO A 210 -13.22 -14.74 -3.36
N MET A 211 -13.49 -14.31 -2.13
CA MET A 211 -13.89 -12.94 -1.84
C MET A 211 -12.68 -12.01 -1.75
N PHE A 212 -12.85 -10.82 -2.29
CA PHE A 212 -11.86 -9.74 -2.31
C PHE A 212 -12.44 -8.48 -1.66
N GLN A 213 -11.53 -7.62 -1.23
CA GLN A 213 -11.83 -6.26 -0.80
C GLN A 213 -11.02 -5.29 -1.65
N PHE A 214 -11.65 -4.18 -2.00
CA PHE A 214 -11.01 -3.10 -2.74
C PHE A 214 -11.23 -1.78 -2.03
N ILE A 215 -10.20 -0.94 -2.03
CA ILE A 215 -10.28 0.45 -1.58
C ILE A 215 -9.84 1.36 -2.71
N HIS A 216 -10.62 2.40 -2.97
CA HIS A 216 -10.26 3.38 -3.98
C HIS A 216 -9.04 4.20 -3.55
N GLU A 217 -8.17 4.56 -4.48
CA GLU A 217 -6.93 5.30 -4.21
C GLU A 217 -7.16 6.64 -3.48
N TYR A 218 -8.27 7.33 -3.76
CA TYR A 218 -8.65 8.54 -3.04
C TYR A 218 -9.04 8.27 -1.59
N ASP A 219 -9.75 7.19 -1.33
CA ASP A 219 -10.15 6.81 0.03
C ASP A 219 -8.92 6.41 0.86
N MET A 220 -8.00 5.65 0.26
CA MET A 220 -6.73 5.33 0.94
C MET A 220 -5.91 6.59 1.24
N ALA A 221 -5.85 7.54 0.32
CA ALA A 221 -5.18 8.82 0.54
C ALA A 221 -5.87 9.67 1.62
N ASN A 222 -7.21 9.63 1.71
CA ASN A 222 -7.97 10.23 2.80
C ASN A 222 -7.63 9.58 4.15
N VAL A 223 -7.61 8.24 4.22
CA VAL A 223 -7.20 7.52 5.43
C VAL A 223 -5.81 7.96 5.90
N ILE A 224 -4.83 8.02 5.00
CA ILE A 224 -3.47 8.50 5.33
C ILE A 224 -3.52 9.94 5.86
N THR A 225 -4.25 10.82 5.19
CA THR A 225 -4.37 12.24 5.55
C THR A 225 -5.02 12.43 6.94
N GLU A 226 -6.12 11.72 7.20
CA GLU A 226 -6.82 11.77 8.48
C GLU A 226 -6.03 11.10 9.60
N SER A 227 -5.25 10.07 9.30
CA SER A 227 -4.40 9.38 10.26
C SER A 227 -3.34 10.28 10.90
N ILE A 228 -2.94 11.36 10.24
CA ILE A 228 -1.99 12.32 10.81
C ILE A 228 -2.49 12.86 12.16
N ARG A 229 -3.77 13.18 12.25
CA ARG A 229 -4.35 13.77 13.48
C ARG A 229 -5.02 12.75 14.40
N ASN A 230 -5.74 11.81 13.81
CA ASN A 230 -6.76 11.06 14.51
C ASN A 230 -6.29 9.69 15.00
N VAL A 231 -5.39 9.03 14.26
CA VAL A 231 -5.01 7.63 14.54
C VAL A 231 -3.81 7.59 15.51
N PRO A 232 -3.93 6.99 16.69
CA PRO A 232 -2.84 6.83 17.65
C PRO A 232 -1.79 5.81 17.16
N THR A 233 -0.72 5.64 17.93
CA THR A 233 0.29 4.60 17.68
C THR A 233 -0.36 3.22 17.63
N GLY A 234 -0.08 2.48 16.57
CA GLY A 234 -0.65 1.13 16.37
C GLY A 234 -0.45 0.62 14.95
N THR A 235 -0.80 -0.64 14.77
CA THR A 235 -0.94 -1.28 13.46
C THR A 235 -2.40 -1.38 13.13
N TYR A 236 -2.79 -1.03 11.91
CA TYR A 236 -4.19 -0.96 11.51
C TYR A 236 -4.42 -1.53 10.12
N ASN A 237 -5.39 -2.41 10.01
CA ASN A 237 -5.95 -2.80 8.74
C ASN A 237 -6.79 -1.66 8.16
N VAL A 238 -6.73 -1.51 6.83
CA VAL A 238 -7.52 -0.50 6.12
C VAL A 238 -8.29 -1.17 5.00
N ALA A 239 -9.57 -1.35 5.19
CA ALA A 239 -10.45 -2.02 4.23
C ALA A 239 -11.90 -1.55 4.37
N ASN A 240 -12.66 -1.76 3.30
CA ASN A 240 -14.11 -1.78 3.40
C ASN A 240 -14.56 -3.05 4.10
N ASN A 241 -15.74 -2.99 4.73
CA ASN A 241 -16.35 -4.18 5.33
C ASN A 241 -17.15 -5.01 4.30
N ASP A 242 -17.38 -4.47 3.11
CA ASP A 242 -17.96 -5.19 2.00
C ASP A 242 -16.91 -6.04 1.26
N VAL A 243 -17.38 -7.14 0.72
CA VAL A 243 -16.58 -8.08 -0.07
C VAL A 243 -17.26 -8.34 -1.41
N ILE A 244 -16.46 -8.63 -2.42
CA ILE A 244 -16.95 -8.96 -3.76
C ILE A 244 -16.19 -10.18 -4.28
N SER A 245 -16.87 -11.05 -5.01
CA SER A 245 -16.20 -12.22 -5.60
C SER A 245 -15.26 -11.82 -6.71
N ILE A 246 -14.19 -12.60 -6.92
CA ILE A 246 -13.19 -12.27 -7.96
C ILE A 246 -13.78 -12.27 -9.37
N ARG A 247 -14.79 -13.13 -9.64
CA ARG A 247 -15.50 -13.17 -10.94
C ARG A 247 -16.28 -11.89 -11.15
N GLU A 248 -17.10 -11.52 -10.19
CA GLU A 248 -17.89 -10.29 -10.24
C GLU A 248 -16.99 -9.04 -10.35
N ALA A 249 -15.92 -8.99 -9.56
CA ALA A 249 -14.95 -7.91 -9.64
C ALA A 249 -14.33 -7.77 -11.03
N LYS A 250 -14.04 -8.92 -11.67
CA LYS A 250 -13.49 -8.93 -13.02
C LYS A 250 -14.52 -8.57 -14.09
N GLU A 251 -15.78 -8.98 -13.94
CA GLU A 251 -16.88 -8.59 -14.84
C GLU A 251 -17.05 -7.07 -14.85
N ILE A 252 -17.04 -6.45 -13.68
CA ILE A 252 -17.14 -4.99 -13.55
C ILE A 252 -15.91 -4.31 -14.17
N ALA A 253 -14.71 -4.74 -13.81
CA ALA A 253 -13.47 -4.03 -14.17
C ALA A 253 -13.03 -4.22 -15.63
N SER A 254 -13.39 -5.34 -16.30
CA SER A 254 -12.92 -5.62 -17.65
C SER A 254 -13.83 -5.10 -18.75
N ASN A 255 -15.09 -4.84 -18.42
CA ASN A 255 -16.15 -4.47 -19.38
C ASN A 255 -16.20 -5.39 -20.62
N SER A 256 -15.88 -6.68 -20.45
CA SER A 256 -15.75 -7.69 -21.51
C SER A 256 -16.30 -9.03 -21.05
N PRO A 257 -16.80 -9.87 -21.98
CA PRO A 257 -17.23 -11.22 -21.65
C PRO A 257 -16.12 -12.01 -20.95
N GLN A 258 -16.44 -12.65 -19.82
CA GLN A 258 -15.47 -13.40 -19.04
C GLN A 258 -15.55 -14.89 -19.35
N TYR A 259 -14.38 -15.50 -19.48
CA TYR A 259 -14.25 -16.94 -19.64
C TYR A 259 -13.74 -17.55 -18.34
N SER A 260 -14.33 -18.66 -17.93
CA SER A 260 -13.86 -19.43 -16.76
C SER A 260 -13.24 -20.74 -17.23
N LEU A 261 -12.06 -21.04 -16.71
CA LEU A 261 -11.34 -22.29 -16.98
C LEU A 261 -10.89 -22.93 -15.66
N PRO A 262 -10.78 -24.26 -15.60
CA PRO A 262 -10.20 -24.93 -14.45
C PRO A 262 -8.82 -24.38 -14.11
N LEU A 263 -8.51 -24.23 -12.81
CA LEU A 263 -7.28 -23.58 -12.37
C LEU A 263 -6.01 -24.31 -12.84
N PHE A 264 -6.07 -25.65 -13.00
CA PHE A 264 -4.95 -26.43 -13.53
C PHE A 264 -4.58 -26.06 -14.98
N ILE A 265 -5.49 -25.42 -15.73
CA ILE A 265 -5.25 -24.87 -17.08
C ILE A 265 -4.79 -23.39 -16.95
N VAL A 266 -5.47 -22.61 -16.11
CA VAL A 266 -5.17 -21.18 -15.91
C VAL A 266 -3.74 -20.98 -15.41
N GLY A 267 -3.28 -21.82 -14.48
CA GLY A 267 -1.96 -21.73 -13.88
C GLY A 267 -0.81 -21.86 -14.91
N PRO A 268 -0.72 -22.94 -15.67
CA PRO A 268 0.29 -23.09 -16.73
C PRO A 268 0.18 -22.04 -17.83
N MET A 269 -1.05 -21.67 -18.23
CA MET A 269 -1.28 -20.63 -19.24
C MET A 269 -0.77 -19.26 -18.75
N ALA A 270 -1.06 -18.87 -17.52
CA ALA A 270 -0.56 -17.64 -16.94
C ALA A 270 0.97 -17.67 -16.78
N LYS A 271 1.58 -18.82 -16.43
CA LYS A 271 3.04 -18.99 -16.42
C LYS A 271 3.66 -18.86 -17.81
N ALA A 272 3.02 -19.35 -18.85
CA ALA A 272 3.46 -19.20 -20.23
C ALA A 272 3.36 -17.74 -20.70
N LEU A 273 2.25 -17.09 -20.42
CA LEU A 273 2.01 -15.68 -20.72
C LEU A 273 2.89 -14.74 -19.88
N ASN A 274 3.28 -15.16 -18.67
CA ASN A 274 4.20 -14.40 -17.80
C ASN A 274 5.59 -14.21 -18.40
N LYS A 275 6.07 -15.21 -19.16
CA LYS A 275 7.39 -15.10 -19.86
C LYS A 275 7.38 -14.02 -20.93
N THR A 276 6.20 -13.61 -21.40
CA THR A 276 6.07 -12.70 -22.54
C THR A 276 5.47 -11.33 -22.22
N PHE A 277 4.43 -11.23 -21.37
CA PHE A 277 3.67 -9.96 -21.25
C PHE A 277 3.14 -9.58 -19.86
N LEU A 278 2.92 -10.49 -18.92
CA LEU A 278 2.10 -10.18 -17.75
C LEU A 278 2.84 -9.97 -16.43
N ASN A 279 4.00 -10.59 -16.23
CA ASN A 279 4.77 -10.54 -14.97
C ASN A 279 3.90 -10.72 -13.69
N ILE A 280 2.99 -11.74 -13.70
CA ILE A 280 2.16 -12.05 -12.54
C ILE A 280 2.97 -12.90 -11.56
N PRO A 281 3.22 -12.44 -10.33
CA PRO A 281 3.91 -13.24 -9.32
C PRO A 281 3.16 -14.52 -8.96
N GLU A 282 3.87 -15.59 -8.64
CA GLU A 282 3.25 -16.89 -8.35
C GLU A 282 2.30 -16.85 -7.13
N TYR A 283 2.57 -16.03 -6.13
CA TYR A 283 1.72 -15.92 -4.95
C TYR A 283 0.28 -15.48 -5.27
N ILE A 284 0.04 -14.80 -6.39
CA ILE A 284 -1.32 -14.38 -6.81
C ILE A 284 -2.24 -15.58 -7.01
N PHE A 285 -1.71 -16.75 -7.38
CA PHE A 285 -2.54 -17.95 -7.55
C PHE A 285 -3.19 -18.42 -6.25
N ASP A 286 -2.54 -18.23 -5.09
CA ASP A 286 -3.17 -18.54 -3.81
C ASP A 286 -4.26 -17.53 -3.45
N TYR A 287 -4.09 -16.25 -3.80
CA TYR A 287 -5.16 -15.26 -3.65
C TYR A 287 -6.37 -15.52 -4.55
N ILE A 288 -6.16 -16.19 -5.70
CA ILE A 288 -7.25 -16.61 -6.57
C ILE A 288 -7.96 -17.88 -6.03
N LYS A 289 -7.32 -18.65 -5.14
CA LYS A 289 -7.89 -19.83 -4.50
C LYS A 289 -8.54 -19.52 -3.16
N PHE A 290 -7.83 -18.78 -2.32
CA PHE A 290 -8.18 -18.59 -0.93
C PHE A 290 -8.44 -17.11 -0.62
N ALA A 291 -9.50 -16.86 0.13
CA ALA A 291 -9.80 -15.52 0.56
C ALA A 291 -8.74 -15.00 1.55
N CYS A 292 -8.32 -13.77 1.35
CA CYS A 292 -7.53 -13.02 2.32
C CYS A 292 -8.23 -11.67 2.55
N VAL A 293 -9.24 -11.71 3.41
CA VAL A 293 -10.12 -10.59 3.74
C VAL A 293 -9.75 -10.09 5.12
N ILE A 294 -9.59 -8.77 5.28
CA ILE A 294 -9.15 -8.15 6.52
C ILE A 294 -10.27 -7.33 7.17
N ASN A 295 -10.26 -7.25 8.50
CA ASN A 295 -11.18 -6.42 9.27
C ASN A 295 -10.63 -4.99 9.37
N GLY A 296 -11.39 -4.00 8.94
CA GLY A 296 -11.02 -2.57 8.99
C GLY A 296 -11.65 -1.79 10.15
N ASP A 297 -12.41 -2.44 11.03
CA ASP A 297 -13.19 -1.74 12.06
C ASP A 297 -12.31 -0.96 13.06
N GLN A 298 -11.12 -1.49 13.39
CA GLN A 298 -10.28 -0.87 14.41
C GLN A 298 -9.83 0.55 14.04
N ILE A 299 -9.43 0.78 12.79
CA ILE A 299 -9.01 2.13 12.37
C ILE A 299 -10.21 3.09 12.30
N ASP A 300 -11.38 2.59 11.91
CA ASP A 300 -12.59 3.38 11.75
C ASP A 300 -13.04 4.01 13.08
N THR A 301 -12.77 3.37 14.22
CA THR A 301 -13.09 3.92 15.56
C THR A 301 -12.37 5.23 15.89
N HIS A 302 -11.32 5.56 15.16
CA HIS A 302 -10.51 6.77 15.38
C HIS A 302 -10.95 7.97 14.52
N PHE A 303 -11.96 7.80 13.67
CA PHE A 303 -12.47 8.88 12.82
C PHE A 303 -13.87 9.31 13.22
N ASP A 304 -14.09 10.61 13.39
CA ASP A 304 -15.43 11.16 13.61
C ASP A 304 -16.35 10.90 12.40
N LYS A 305 -15.78 10.96 11.20
CA LYS A 305 -16.42 10.60 9.95
C LYS A 305 -15.48 9.67 9.18
N ARG A 306 -16.01 8.52 8.80
CA ARG A 306 -15.27 7.51 8.04
C ARG A 306 -14.68 8.10 6.76
N PRO A 307 -13.36 8.01 6.55
CA PRO A 307 -12.70 8.58 5.38
C PRO A 307 -12.90 7.73 4.10
N ILE A 308 -13.30 6.48 4.24
CA ILE A 308 -13.62 5.57 3.14
C ILE A 308 -15.07 5.81 2.72
N ARG A 309 -15.29 6.18 1.46
CA ARG A 309 -16.59 6.57 0.92
C ARG A 309 -17.17 5.55 -0.04
N TYR A 310 -16.30 4.92 -0.84
CA TYR A 310 -16.71 3.99 -1.88
C TYR A 310 -16.71 2.56 -1.36
N SER A 311 -17.72 1.79 -1.69
CA SER A 311 -17.73 0.33 -1.55
C SER A 311 -16.70 -0.30 -2.51
N SER A 312 -16.40 -1.59 -2.32
CA SER A 312 -15.54 -2.34 -3.24
C SER A 312 -16.09 -2.35 -4.66
N ARG A 313 -17.42 -2.43 -4.82
CA ARG A 313 -18.11 -2.37 -6.11
C ARG A 313 -17.94 -0.99 -6.76
N GLU A 314 -18.27 0.08 -6.06
CA GLU A 314 -18.15 1.45 -6.58
C GLU A 314 -16.69 1.79 -6.94
N ALA A 315 -15.71 1.33 -6.14
CA ALA A 315 -14.29 1.50 -6.46
C ALA A 315 -13.88 0.81 -7.77
N LEU A 316 -14.49 -0.35 -8.09
CA LEU A 316 -14.27 -1.06 -9.36
C LEU A 316 -14.97 -0.35 -10.54
N GLU A 317 -16.19 0.13 -10.34
CA GLU A 317 -16.93 0.89 -11.35
C GLU A 317 -16.17 2.17 -11.73
N LEU A 318 -15.63 2.90 -10.76
CA LEU A 318 -14.78 4.07 -11.01
C LEU A 318 -13.53 3.74 -11.83
N LEU A 319 -12.98 2.54 -11.70
CA LEU A 319 -11.82 2.10 -12.48
C LEU A 319 -12.12 1.99 -13.99
N THR A 320 -13.39 1.82 -14.37
CA THR A 320 -13.83 1.66 -15.77
C THR A 320 -14.26 2.96 -16.42
N LEU A 321 -14.47 4.03 -15.63
CA LEU A 321 -14.97 5.33 -16.14
C LEU A 321 -13.86 6.23 -16.70
N GLU A 322 -12.60 5.85 -16.53
CA GLU A 322 -11.40 6.56 -17.00
C GLU A 322 -10.57 5.74 -18.00
#